data_d2073b934a220756f310c529deb4f459
#
_entry.id   d2073b934a220756f310c529deb4f459
#
_cell.length_a   1.000
_cell.length_b   1.000
_cell.length_c   1.000
_cell.angle_alpha   90.00
_cell.angle_beta   90.00
_cell.angle_gamma   90.00
#
_symmetry.space_group_name_H-M   'P 1'
#
loop_
_entity.id
_entity.type
_entity.pdbx_description
1 polymer ?
#
loop_
_entity_poly.entity_id
_entity_poly.type
_entity_poly.pdbx_seq_one_letter_code
_entity_poly.pdbx_strand_id
1 'polypeptide(L)'
;APGADVLLLVKPQFEVGRTAVRGGLVTDPATRADAVARVVWSAWDAGMGMAGIVASPILGTHGNAEYLVHLVPGGGSNPTEWMDTINRLAGGR
;
A
#
# COMPACT_ATOMS: atom_id res chain seq x y z
N ALA A 1 -4.97 -20.89 -5.77
CA ALA A 1 -6.01 -21.77 -5.28
C ALA A 1 -7.05 -20.97 -4.53
N PRO A 2 -8.32 -21.43 -4.50
CA PRO A 2 -9.35 -20.75 -3.71
C PRO A 2 -8.92 -20.67 -2.24
N GLY A 3 -9.05 -19.49 -1.67
CA GLY A 3 -8.66 -19.25 -0.29
C GLY A 3 -7.18 -18.98 -0.06
N ALA A 4 -6.38 -18.96 -1.11
CA ALA A 4 -4.98 -18.63 -0.97
C ALA A 4 -4.83 -17.12 -0.70
N ASP A 5 -4.00 -16.79 0.28
CA ASP A 5 -3.74 -15.39 0.61
C ASP A 5 -2.78 -14.77 -0.40
N VAL A 6 -2.86 -13.44 -0.51
CA VAL A 6 -2.03 -12.67 -1.43
C VAL A 6 -1.16 -11.72 -0.62
N LEU A 7 0.13 -11.72 -0.90
CA LEU A 7 1.04 -10.70 -0.39
C LEU A 7 1.43 -9.79 -1.55
N LEU A 8 1.15 -8.51 -1.40
CA LEU A 8 1.38 -7.54 -2.46
C LEU A 8 2.35 -6.47 -1.98
N LEU A 9 3.37 -6.21 -2.78
CA LEU A 9 4.32 -5.14 -2.50
C LEU A 9 3.84 -3.87 -3.20
N VAL A 10 3.51 -2.86 -2.42
CA VAL A 10 3.06 -1.57 -2.92
C VAL A 10 4.26 -0.64 -3.04
N LYS A 11 4.48 -0.14 -4.22
CA LYS A 11 5.57 0.80 -4.54
C LYS A 11 4.97 2.14 -4.93
N PRO A 12 4.89 3.11 -3.99
CA PRO A 12 4.24 4.39 -4.27
C PRO A 12 4.79 5.10 -5.50
N GLN A 13 6.08 4.96 -5.78
CA GLN A 13 6.69 5.61 -6.93
C GLN A 13 6.10 5.14 -8.27
N PHE A 14 5.45 3.98 -8.29
CA PHE A 14 4.79 3.47 -9.49
C PHE A 14 3.28 3.71 -9.49
N GLU A 15 2.72 4.09 -8.33
CA GLU A 15 1.28 4.29 -8.20
C GLU A 15 0.86 5.74 -8.36
N VAL A 16 1.82 6.67 -8.32
CA VAL A 16 1.52 8.10 -8.38
C VAL A 16 1.96 8.70 -9.70
N GLY A 17 1.40 9.88 -10.04
CA GLY A 17 1.75 10.58 -11.25
C GLY A 17 3.16 11.17 -11.19
N ARG A 18 3.67 11.56 -12.34
CA ARG A 18 5.03 12.11 -12.46
C ARG A 18 5.25 13.34 -11.58
N THR A 19 4.23 14.16 -11.43
CA THR A 19 4.34 15.39 -10.64
C THR A 19 4.55 15.12 -9.16
N ALA A 20 4.19 13.93 -8.69
CA ALA A 20 4.32 13.55 -7.29
C ALA A 20 5.65 12.85 -7.00
N VAL A 21 6.47 12.62 -8.03
CA VAL A 21 7.76 11.94 -7.89
C VAL A 21 8.86 12.90 -8.30
N ARG A 22 9.84 13.07 -7.43
CA ARG A 22 10.99 13.93 -7.70
C ARG A 22 12.27 13.13 -7.61
N GLY A 23 13.01 13.08 -8.74
CA GLY A 23 14.23 12.28 -8.80
C GLY A 23 13.99 10.81 -8.51
N GLY A 24 12.79 10.31 -8.84
CA GLY A 24 12.41 8.92 -8.57
C GLY A 24 11.96 8.66 -7.14
N LEU A 25 11.84 9.70 -6.31
CA LEU A 25 11.52 9.55 -4.89
C LEU A 25 10.18 10.20 -4.54
N VAL A 26 9.32 9.46 -3.85
CA VAL A 26 8.07 9.97 -3.29
C VAL A 26 8.33 10.33 -1.83
N THR A 27 8.28 11.63 -1.52
CA THR A 27 8.62 12.12 -0.18
C THR A 27 7.44 12.51 0.68
N ASP A 28 6.30 12.83 0.06
CA ASP A 28 5.12 13.31 0.79
C ASP A 28 4.36 12.14 1.43
N PRO A 29 4.19 12.14 2.76
CA PRO A 29 3.43 11.09 3.44
C PRO A 29 2.00 10.93 2.93
N ALA A 30 1.32 12.03 2.63
CA ALA A 30 -0.05 11.95 2.10
C ALA A 30 -0.08 11.25 0.74
N THR A 31 0.91 11.51 -0.10
CA THR A 31 1.03 10.85 -1.40
C THR A 31 1.28 9.36 -1.24
N ARG A 32 2.12 8.97 -0.28
CA ARG A 32 2.38 7.56 0.01
C ARG A 32 1.10 6.87 0.49
N ALA A 33 0.38 7.49 1.41
CA ALA A 33 -0.87 6.94 1.93
C ALA A 33 -1.90 6.78 0.83
N ASP A 34 -2.01 7.77 -0.05
CA ASP A 34 -2.94 7.73 -1.16
C ASP A 34 -2.61 6.58 -2.13
N ALA A 35 -1.33 6.36 -2.40
CA ALA A 35 -0.90 5.27 -3.26
C ALA A 35 -1.32 3.91 -2.68
N VAL A 36 -1.10 3.71 -1.38
CA VAL A 36 -1.52 2.47 -0.71
C VAL A 36 -3.04 2.33 -0.76
N ALA A 37 -3.76 3.42 -0.46
CA ALA A 37 -5.22 3.40 -0.47
C ALA A 37 -5.79 2.97 -1.82
N ARG A 38 -5.23 3.47 -2.90
CA ARG A 38 -5.68 3.09 -4.25
C ARG A 38 -5.54 1.59 -4.49
N VAL A 39 -4.43 1.02 -4.05
CA VAL A 39 -4.17 -0.40 -4.26
C VAL A 39 -5.14 -1.24 -3.43
N VAL A 40 -5.30 -0.92 -2.14
CA VAL A 40 -6.15 -1.74 -1.27
C VAL A 40 -7.63 -1.60 -1.63
N TRP A 41 -8.08 -0.43 -2.10
CA TRP A 41 -9.45 -0.26 -2.57
C TRP A 41 -9.69 -1.00 -3.87
N SER A 42 -8.71 -1.02 -4.79
CA SER A 42 -8.81 -1.83 -6.01
C SER A 42 -8.91 -3.32 -5.68
N ALA A 43 -8.14 -3.76 -4.67
CA ALA A 43 -8.20 -5.15 -4.23
C ALA A 43 -9.58 -5.46 -3.63
N TRP A 44 -10.12 -4.54 -2.82
CA TRP A 44 -11.45 -4.71 -2.24
C TRP A 44 -12.52 -4.86 -3.35
N ASP A 45 -12.45 -4.01 -4.36
CA ASP A 45 -13.37 -4.08 -5.50
C ASP A 45 -13.22 -5.39 -6.27
N ALA A 46 -12.05 -6.00 -6.23
CA ALA A 46 -11.79 -7.31 -6.85
C ALA A 46 -12.14 -8.48 -5.92
N GLY A 47 -12.69 -8.21 -4.75
CA GLY A 47 -13.14 -9.27 -3.83
C GLY A 47 -12.10 -9.69 -2.80
N MET A 48 -11.07 -8.87 -2.55
CA MET A 48 -10.02 -9.18 -1.57
C MET A 48 -9.99 -8.14 -0.46
N GLY A 49 -10.24 -8.57 0.78
CA GLY A 49 -10.13 -7.71 1.95
C GLY A 49 -8.73 -7.72 2.53
N MET A 50 -8.46 -6.78 3.45
CA MET A 50 -7.16 -6.66 4.10
C MET A 50 -7.08 -7.50 5.36
N ALA A 51 -5.92 -8.10 5.58
CA ALA A 51 -5.59 -8.81 6.82
C ALA A 51 -4.33 -8.25 7.48
N GLY A 52 -3.59 -7.38 6.81
CA GLY A 52 -2.43 -6.75 7.41
C GLY A 52 -1.72 -5.84 6.44
N ILE A 53 -0.89 -4.97 7.00
CA ILE A 53 0.02 -4.12 6.24
C ILE A 53 1.22 -3.79 7.13
N VAL A 54 2.40 -3.82 6.53
CA VAL A 54 3.64 -3.40 7.21
C VAL A 54 4.48 -2.59 6.22
N ALA A 55 5.28 -1.69 6.77
CA ALA A 55 6.29 -1.03 5.95
C ALA A 55 7.39 -2.05 5.65
N SER A 56 7.84 -2.08 4.41
CA SER A 56 8.95 -2.96 4.05
C SER A 56 10.22 -2.52 4.79
N PRO A 57 10.97 -3.47 5.38
CA PRO A 57 12.23 -3.13 6.04
C PRO A 57 13.32 -2.74 5.05
N ILE A 58 13.13 -3.02 3.78
CA ILE A 58 14.08 -2.69 2.71
C ILE A 58 13.47 -1.57 1.88
N LEU A 59 14.22 -0.49 1.71
CA LEU A 59 13.78 0.60 0.84
C LEU A 59 13.90 0.19 -0.62
N GLY A 60 12.98 0.71 -1.42
CA GLY A 60 12.99 0.47 -2.85
C GLY A 60 13.94 1.38 -3.60
N THR A 61 13.77 1.46 -4.90
CA THR A 61 14.59 2.29 -5.79
C THR A 61 14.59 3.74 -5.31
N HIS A 62 15.75 4.37 -5.33
CA HIS A 62 15.97 5.76 -4.88
C HIS A 62 15.66 5.98 -3.41
N GLY A 63 15.60 4.91 -2.59
CA GLY A 63 15.28 5.01 -1.18
C GLY A 63 13.80 5.14 -0.88
N ASN A 64 12.93 4.81 -1.82
CA ASN A 64 11.49 4.87 -1.63
C ASN A 64 11.01 3.91 -0.55
N ALA A 65 10.10 4.40 0.30
CA ALA A 65 9.37 3.54 1.21
C ALA A 65 8.41 2.66 0.41
N GLU A 66 8.34 1.39 0.77
CA GLU A 66 7.43 0.43 0.16
C GLU A 66 6.67 -0.31 1.24
N TYR A 67 5.54 -0.92 0.89
CA TYR A 67 4.64 -1.53 1.86
C TYR A 67 4.22 -2.92 1.41
N LEU A 68 4.19 -3.86 2.36
CA LEU A 68 3.67 -5.20 2.11
C LEU A 68 2.24 -5.25 2.64
N VAL A 69 1.32 -5.63 1.78
CA VAL A 69 -0.10 -5.74 2.12
C VAL A 69 -0.51 -7.20 2.04
N HIS A 70 -1.17 -7.66 3.09
CA HIS A 70 -1.74 -9.00 3.14
C HIS A 70 -3.23 -8.91 2.78
N LEU A 71 -3.62 -9.58 1.71
CA LEU A 71 -4.98 -9.58 1.21
C LEU A 71 -5.55 -10.99 1.25
N VAL A 72 -6.85 -11.09 1.53
CA VAL A 72 -7.54 -12.38 1.63
C VAL A 72 -8.70 -12.40 0.64
N PRO A 73 -8.63 -13.24 -0.41
CA PRO A 73 -9.74 -13.37 -1.35
C PRO A 73 -10.99 -13.87 -0.64
N GLY A 74 -12.09 -13.16 -0.83
CA GLY A 74 -13.37 -13.51 -0.21
C GLY A 74 -13.44 -13.30 1.28
N GLY A 75 -12.43 -12.66 1.88
CA GLY A 75 -12.38 -12.42 3.33
C GLY A 75 -11.68 -11.11 3.62
N GLY A 76 -11.10 -11.03 4.82
CA GLY A 76 -10.40 -9.82 5.26
C GLY A 76 -11.35 -8.69 5.63
N SER A 77 -10.78 -7.53 5.93
CA SER A 77 -11.54 -6.36 6.36
C SER A 77 -11.59 -5.29 5.28
N ASN A 78 -12.62 -4.46 5.37
CA ASN A 78 -12.75 -3.30 4.50
C ASN A 78 -11.56 -2.35 4.71
N PRO A 79 -11.00 -1.78 3.63
CA PRO A 79 -9.86 -0.85 3.76
C PRO A 79 -10.10 0.31 4.69
N THR A 80 -11.36 0.74 4.89
CA THR A 80 -11.68 1.83 5.83
C THR A 80 -11.12 1.54 7.22
N GLU A 81 -11.13 0.28 7.65
CA GLU A 81 -10.65 -0.11 8.97
C GLU A 81 -9.14 0.00 9.10
N TRP A 82 -8.44 0.14 7.98
CA TRP A 82 -6.98 0.20 7.94
C TRP A 82 -6.43 1.59 7.64
N MET A 83 -7.31 2.58 7.41
CA MET A 83 -6.85 3.92 6.99
C MET A 83 -5.93 4.58 8.02
N ASP A 84 -6.24 4.45 9.31
CA ASP A 84 -5.37 5.02 10.35
C ASP A 84 -3.99 4.35 10.35
N THR A 85 -3.96 3.03 10.19
CA THR A 85 -2.70 2.29 10.12
C THR A 85 -1.90 2.70 8.88
N ILE A 86 -2.57 2.82 7.73
CA ILE A 86 -1.91 3.22 6.48
C ILE A 86 -1.31 4.63 6.64
N ASN A 87 -2.08 5.56 7.19
CA ASN A 87 -1.59 6.93 7.38
C ASN A 87 -0.41 6.98 8.34
N ARG A 88 -0.46 6.19 9.40
CA ARG A 88 0.63 6.13 10.38
C ARG A 88 1.91 5.57 9.75
N LEU A 89 1.79 4.49 8.99
CA LEU A 89 2.95 3.88 8.34
C LEU A 89 3.53 4.81 7.28
N ALA A 90 2.68 5.46 6.49
CA ALA A 90 3.14 6.38 5.44
C ALA A 90 3.83 7.61 6.03
N GLY A 91 3.42 8.05 7.20
CA GLY A 91 4.00 9.21 7.88
C GLY A 91 5.23 8.89 8.72
N GLY A 92 5.48 7.60 8.97
CA GLY A 92 6.55 7.18 9.86
C GLY A 92 7.95 7.28 9.27
N ARG A 93 8.08 7.80 8.08
CA ARG A 93 9.35 7.96 7.39
C ARG A 93 9.47 9.34 6.84
#